data_bd22aaee61ae78593bc05263814be709
#
_entry.id   bd22aaee61ae78593bc05263814be709
#
_cell.length_a   1.000
_cell.length_b   1.000
_cell.length_c   1.000
_cell.angle_alpha   90.00
_cell.angle_beta   90.00
_cell.angle_gamma   90.00
#
_symmetry.space_group_name_H-M   'P 1'
#
loop_
_entity.id
_entity.type
_entity.pdbx_description
1 polymer ?
#
loop_
_entity_poly.entity_id
_entity_poly.type
_entity_poly.pdbx_seq_one_letter_code
_entity_poly.pdbx_strand_id
1 'polypeptide(L)'
;MGVFEIRDAFYLKDQPFKILSGAIHYFRIDPADWYHSLYNLKALGFNTVETYVPWNAHESRKGQFDFSGRLDLERFIQTAQSLGLYMIVRPSPFICAEWEFGGLPAWLLEEDLRIRSSDPAFIEAVDRYYDRLLGLLTPYQVDQGGPILMMQVENEYGSYGEDKDYLRAIRDLMKEKGVTCPLFTSDGPWRATLRTGTLIEEDLFVTGNFGSKAAYNFGQMKEFFDEYGKKWPLMCMEFWDGWFTRWKEPVIQRDPEELAEAVHEVLELGSINLYMFHGGTNFGFMNGCSARGTLDLPQVTSYDYGALLNEQGNPTEKYYAIQKMMATYYPEYPQQEPLIKECLPEQTLQLAAKTSLFGNLDNLAQVETSLYPEKMEELGQTTGYLLYETDLELDAEEEKLRIIDGRDRVQIYLNDQHVATQYQTEIGEDLFIKGKKKAVTNLKILLENMGRVNYGHKLLADSQHKGIRTGVCVDLHFHLHWKQYPLDLQDLSQLDFSKEWQAGAPAFYRYDFQLDHTLDTYLDMTGFGKGVVFVNGHNLGRFWEVGPTTSLYVPHGFLKEGANSLIVFETEGRYQETLQLVQQPTFKEVKGENL
;
A
#
# COMPACT_ATOMS: atom_id res chain seq x y z
N MET A 1 -2.43 -24.95 30.61
CA MET A 1 -1.84 -25.25 29.29
C MET A 1 -2.64 -24.47 28.29
N GLY A 2 -1.98 -23.65 27.48
CA GLY A 2 -2.60 -22.84 26.42
C GLY A 2 -3.08 -23.73 25.27
N VAL A 3 -4.00 -23.24 24.45
CA VAL A 3 -4.47 -23.96 23.26
C VAL A 3 -3.38 -24.01 22.19
N PHE A 4 -2.62 -22.93 22.05
CA PHE A 4 -1.44 -22.84 21.20
C PHE A 4 -0.23 -22.40 22.03
N GLU A 5 0.88 -23.12 21.92
CA GLU A 5 2.09 -22.88 22.71
C GLU A 5 3.35 -22.97 21.84
N ILE A 6 4.33 -22.14 22.17
CA ILE A 6 5.67 -22.13 21.58
C ILE A 6 6.63 -22.69 22.63
N ARG A 7 7.11 -23.91 22.40
CA ARG A 7 8.08 -24.61 23.24
C ARG A 7 9.34 -24.91 22.41
N ASP A 8 9.79 -26.15 22.38
CA ASP A 8 10.81 -26.66 21.45
C ASP A 8 10.28 -26.88 20.02
N ALA A 9 8.96 -26.87 19.89
CA ALA A 9 8.20 -26.81 18.64
C ALA A 9 6.94 -25.95 18.87
N PHE A 10 6.19 -25.71 17.83
CA PHE A 10 4.82 -25.22 17.97
C PHE A 10 3.91 -26.38 18.39
N TYR A 11 2.99 -26.11 19.31
CA TYR A 11 2.00 -27.08 19.79
C TYR A 11 0.60 -26.47 19.71
N LEU A 12 -0.31 -27.21 19.12
CA LEU A 12 -1.73 -26.89 19.09
C LEU A 12 -2.50 -27.99 19.80
N LYS A 13 -3.19 -27.66 20.90
CA LYS A 13 -3.90 -28.66 21.76
C LYS A 13 -2.97 -29.81 22.16
N ASP A 14 -1.76 -29.46 22.60
CA ASP A 14 -0.70 -30.39 22.99
C ASP A 14 -0.17 -31.35 21.89
N GLN A 15 -0.56 -31.14 20.64
CA GLN A 15 0.00 -31.87 19.51
C GLN A 15 1.02 -30.97 18.77
N PRO A 16 2.16 -31.54 18.31
CA PRO A 16 3.08 -30.83 17.45
C PRO A 16 2.35 -30.24 16.24
N PHE A 17 2.62 -28.99 15.95
CA PHE A 17 1.96 -28.24 14.88
C PHE A 17 2.99 -27.54 14.01
N LYS A 18 2.98 -27.81 12.72
CA LYS A 18 3.82 -27.09 11.75
C LYS A 18 3.01 -25.97 11.12
N ILE A 19 3.50 -24.74 11.21
CA ILE A 19 2.84 -23.59 10.58
C ILE A 19 3.22 -23.57 9.10
N LEU A 20 2.22 -23.77 8.26
CA LEU A 20 2.27 -23.59 6.81
C LEU A 20 1.36 -22.40 6.47
N SER A 21 1.95 -21.21 6.38
CA SER A 21 1.22 -19.96 6.27
C SER A 21 1.49 -19.24 4.95
N GLY A 22 0.54 -18.47 4.50
CA GLY A 22 0.69 -17.54 3.38
C GLY A 22 0.05 -16.18 3.68
N ALA A 23 0.71 -15.12 3.25
CA ALA A 23 0.25 -13.75 3.45
C ALA A 23 -0.82 -13.38 2.43
N ILE A 24 -1.97 -12.96 2.92
CA ILE A 24 -3.10 -12.41 2.16
C ILE A 24 -3.57 -11.15 2.87
N HIS A 25 -3.33 -10.01 2.27
CA HIS A 25 -3.70 -8.73 2.85
C HIS A 25 -5.13 -8.36 2.46
N TYR A 26 -6.10 -8.53 3.39
CA TYR A 26 -7.52 -8.26 3.12
C TYR A 26 -7.78 -6.89 2.51
N PHE A 27 -7.01 -5.86 2.89
CA PHE A 27 -7.15 -4.48 2.42
C PHE A 27 -6.67 -4.25 0.97
N ARG A 28 -5.99 -5.24 0.36
CA ARG A 28 -5.54 -5.25 -1.04
C ARG A 28 -6.41 -6.08 -1.98
N ILE A 29 -7.43 -6.75 -1.44
CA ILE A 29 -8.28 -7.68 -2.18
C ILE A 29 -9.73 -7.27 -1.94
N ASP A 30 -10.55 -7.32 -3.00
CA ASP A 30 -11.98 -7.06 -2.84
C ASP A 30 -12.63 -8.12 -1.92
N PRO A 31 -13.53 -7.74 -1.00
CA PRO A 31 -14.20 -8.68 -0.10
C PRO A 31 -14.93 -9.84 -0.79
N ALA A 32 -15.38 -9.64 -2.04
CA ALA A 32 -15.99 -10.72 -2.82
C ALA A 32 -15.01 -11.84 -3.16
N ASP A 33 -13.70 -11.55 -3.15
CA ASP A 33 -12.62 -12.47 -3.50
C ASP A 33 -11.89 -13.07 -2.29
N TRP A 34 -12.19 -12.66 -1.05
CA TRP A 34 -11.51 -13.19 0.14
C TRP A 34 -11.65 -14.71 0.26
N TYR A 35 -12.87 -15.25 0.04
CA TYR A 35 -13.10 -16.69 0.07
C TYR A 35 -12.25 -17.41 -0.98
N HIS A 36 -12.19 -16.90 -2.20
CA HIS A 36 -11.41 -17.48 -3.30
C HIS A 36 -9.92 -17.59 -2.94
N SER A 37 -9.33 -16.51 -2.46
CA SER A 37 -7.91 -16.46 -2.09
C SER A 37 -7.59 -17.38 -0.90
N LEU A 38 -8.42 -17.34 0.13
CA LEU A 38 -8.27 -18.19 1.32
C LEU A 38 -8.49 -19.69 0.99
N TYR A 39 -9.45 -20.00 0.12
CA TYR A 39 -9.65 -21.36 -0.35
C TYR A 39 -8.43 -21.89 -1.09
N ASN A 40 -7.83 -21.09 -1.98
CA ASN A 40 -6.66 -21.47 -2.75
C ASN A 40 -5.42 -21.70 -1.87
N LEU A 41 -5.30 -20.95 -0.77
CA LEU A 41 -4.27 -21.21 0.25
C LEU A 41 -4.49 -22.59 0.91
N LYS A 42 -5.72 -22.87 1.32
CA LYS A 42 -6.07 -24.18 1.90
C LYS A 42 -5.91 -25.31 0.89
N ALA A 43 -6.30 -25.09 -0.36
CA ALA A 43 -6.19 -26.08 -1.44
C ALA A 43 -4.74 -26.49 -1.72
N LEU A 44 -3.77 -25.61 -1.44
CA LEU A 44 -2.34 -25.92 -1.51
C LEU A 44 -1.87 -26.86 -0.36
N GLY A 45 -2.71 -27.13 0.62
CA GLY A 45 -2.37 -27.90 1.81
C GLY A 45 -1.87 -27.03 2.97
N PHE A 46 -1.96 -25.72 2.88
CA PHE A 46 -1.55 -24.78 3.93
C PHE A 46 -2.65 -24.66 5.00
N ASN A 47 -2.28 -24.36 6.22
CA ASN A 47 -3.16 -24.39 7.38
C ASN A 47 -3.36 -23.04 8.06
N THR A 48 -2.61 -22.02 7.65
CA THR A 48 -2.59 -20.72 8.32
C THR A 48 -2.55 -19.59 7.28
N VAL A 49 -3.28 -18.52 7.53
CA VAL A 49 -3.17 -17.27 6.77
C VAL A 49 -2.58 -16.17 7.64
N GLU A 50 -1.73 -15.34 7.07
CA GLU A 50 -1.20 -14.15 7.73
C GLU A 50 -1.81 -12.90 7.10
N THR A 51 -2.09 -11.88 7.91
CA THR A 51 -2.37 -10.53 7.42
C THR A 51 -1.79 -9.47 8.34
N TYR A 52 -1.32 -8.39 7.72
CA TYR A 52 -1.11 -7.11 8.39
C TYR A 52 -2.43 -6.39 8.63
N VAL A 53 -2.42 -5.38 9.50
CA VAL A 53 -3.53 -4.42 9.68
C VAL A 53 -2.96 -3.00 9.54
N PRO A 54 -3.27 -2.27 8.46
CA PRO A 54 -2.76 -0.93 8.24
C PRO A 54 -3.54 0.10 9.06
N TRP A 55 -2.90 0.77 10.00
CA TRP A 55 -3.54 1.77 10.84
C TRP A 55 -4.17 2.91 10.02
N ASN A 56 -3.44 3.43 9.01
CA ASN A 56 -3.92 4.54 8.18
C ASN A 56 -5.14 4.22 7.31
N ALA A 57 -5.41 2.95 7.04
CA ALA A 57 -6.64 2.55 6.35
C ALA A 57 -7.84 2.60 7.29
N HIS A 58 -7.65 2.23 8.57
CA HIS A 58 -8.73 2.19 9.56
C HIS A 58 -8.95 3.52 10.29
N GLU A 59 -7.95 4.41 10.34
CA GLU A 59 -8.03 5.75 10.94
C GLU A 59 -7.34 6.77 10.01
N SER A 60 -7.89 6.96 8.82
CA SER A 60 -7.36 7.92 7.85
C SER A 60 -7.43 9.36 8.33
N ARG A 61 -8.39 9.66 9.19
CA ARG A 61 -8.55 10.94 9.92
C ARG A 61 -8.57 10.66 11.42
N LYS A 62 -7.84 11.44 12.18
CA LYS A 62 -7.71 11.29 13.64
C LYS A 62 -9.07 11.12 14.34
N GLY A 63 -9.23 10.03 15.06
CA GLY A 63 -10.45 9.69 15.80
C GLY A 63 -11.61 9.13 14.97
N GLN A 64 -11.46 8.99 13.65
CA GLN A 64 -12.48 8.43 12.78
C GLN A 64 -12.06 7.04 12.31
N PHE A 65 -12.69 6.02 12.87
CA PHE A 65 -12.35 4.62 12.59
C PHE A 65 -13.35 4.00 11.61
N ASP A 66 -12.83 3.24 10.64
CA ASP A 66 -13.61 2.45 9.70
C ASP A 66 -13.13 0.99 9.70
N PHE A 67 -14.05 0.06 10.01
CA PHE A 67 -13.88 -1.39 9.94
C PHE A 67 -15.01 -2.01 9.12
N SER A 68 -15.47 -1.34 8.07
CA SER A 68 -16.58 -1.76 7.23
C SER A 68 -16.19 -1.99 5.77
N GLY A 69 -17.05 -2.66 5.02
CA GLY A 69 -16.87 -2.89 3.58
C GLY A 69 -15.54 -3.58 3.27
N ARG A 70 -14.67 -2.91 2.54
CA ARG A 70 -13.33 -3.44 2.19
C ARG A 70 -12.36 -3.52 3.38
N LEU A 71 -12.69 -2.85 4.48
CA LEU A 71 -11.91 -2.86 5.72
C LEU A 71 -12.54 -3.72 6.82
N ASP A 72 -13.52 -4.57 6.47
CA ASP A 72 -14.20 -5.48 7.41
C ASP A 72 -13.29 -6.67 7.78
N LEU A 73 -12.33 -6.38 8.65
CA LEU A 73 -11.37 -7.35 9.17
C LEU A 73 -12.06 -8.53 9.87
N GLU A 74 -13.13 -8.27 10.58
CA GLU A 74 -13.88 -9.31 11.28
C GLU A 74 -14.46 -10.36 10.30
N ARG A 75 -15.06 -9.91 9.21
CA ARG A 75 -15.56 -10.79 8.14
C ARG A 75 -14.43 -11.58 7.49
N PHE A 76 -13.24 -10.98 7.29
CA PHE A 76 -12.08 -11.70 6.78
C PHE A 76 -11.64 -12.83 7.73
N ILE A 77 -11.56 -12.55 9.04
CA ILE A 77 -11.25 -13.54 10.07
C ILE A 77 -12.26 -14.69 10.07
N GLN A 78 -13.56 -14.36 10.05
CA GLN A 78 -14.65 -15.35 10.01
C GLN A 78 -14.60 -16.20 8.75
N THR A 79 -14.23 -15.61 7.60
CA THR A 79 -14.07 -16.36 6.34
C THR A 79 -12.92 -17.35 6.44
N ALA A 80 -11.76 -16.95 6.97
CA ALA A 80 -10.63 -17.85 7.21
C ALA A 80 -11.02 -18.99 8.17
N GLN A 81 -11.69 -18.66 9.28
CA GLN A 81 -12.15 -19.65 10.26
C GLN A 81 -13.14 -20.64 9.65
N SER A 82 -14.06 -20.19 8.81
CA SER A 82 -15.04 -21.05 8.14
C SER A 82 -14.39 -22.09 7.21
N LEU A 83 -13.24 -21.77 6.66
CA LEU A 83 -12.41 -22.67 5.86
C LEU A 83 -11.51 -23.57 6.71
N GLY A 84 -11.49 -23.40 8.05
CA GLY A 84 -10.63 -24.13 8.96
C GLY A 84 -9.16 -23.70 8.90
N LEU A 85 -8.89 -22.47 8.43
CA LEU A 85 -7.57 -21.86 8.49
C LEU A 85 -7.35 -21.21 9.86
N TYR A 86 -6.14 -21.37 10.40
CA TYR A 86 -5.64 -20.54 11.49
C TYR A 86 -5.13 -19.22 10.96
N MET A 87 -4.83 -18.29 11.87
CA MET A 87 -4.36 -16.95 11.48
C MET A 87 -3.17 -16.49 12.31
N ILE A 88 -2.29 -15.74 11.66
CA ILE A 88 -1.29 -14.88 12.29
C ILE A 88 -1.69 -13.44 11.95
N VAL A 89 -1.85 -12.61 12.97
CA VAL A 89 -2.17 -11.19 12.76
C VAL A 89 -0.97 -10.33 13.15
N ARG A 90 -0.65 -9.38 12.28
CA ARG A 90 0.46 -8.44 12.48
C ARG A 90 -0.11 -7.02 12.60
N PRO A 91 -0.64 -6.67 13.81
CA PRO A 91 -1.41 -5.46 14.03
C PRO A 91 -0.56 -4.23 14.31
N SER A 92 0.74 -4.35 14.26
CA SER A 92 1.74 -3.36 14.66
C SER A 92 1.32 -1.93 14.35
N PRO A 93 1.79 -0.88 15.00
CA PRO A 93 1.47 0.47 14.50
C PRO A 93 2.09 0.75 13.13
N PHE A 94 3.20 0.09 12.79
CA PHE A 94 3.91 0.14 11.52
C PHE A 94 3.95 -1.24 10.87
N ILE A 95 3.68 -1.32 9.57
CA ILE A 95 3.63 -2.59 8.83
C ILE A 95 4.64 -2.68 7.68
N CYS A 96 5.27 -1.58 7.24
CA CYS A 96 6.05 -1.52 6.02
C CYS A 96 5.21 -1.87 4.77
N ALA A 97 5.25 -3.12 4.35
CA ALA A 97 4.38 -3.81 3.38
C ALA A 97 4.18 -3.07 2.04
N GLU A 98 5.09 -2.19 1.65
CA GLU A 98 4.96 -1.32 0.45
C GLU A 98 3.59 -0.62 0.40
N TRP A 99 3.04 -0.33 1.57
CA TRP A 99 1.82 0.42 1.78
C TRP A 99 2.15 1.86 2.15
N GLU A 100 1.28 2.79 1.81
CA GLU A 100 1.46 4.22 2.03
C GLU A 100 1.89 4.49 3.48
N PHE A 101 3.02 5.22 3.66
CA PHE A 101 3.64 5.56 4.95
C PHE A 101 3.88 4.36 5.90
N GLY A 102 4.03 3.14 5.32
CA GLY A 102 4.19 1.91 6.13
C GLY A 102 3.01 1.62 7.05
N GLY A 103 1.82 2.08 6.69
CA GLY A 103 0.59 1.91 7.46
C GLY A 103 0.36 2.94 8.57
N LEU A 104 1.29 3.85 8.81
CA LEU A 104 1.11 4.94 9.77
C LEU A 104 0.15 6.00 9.22
N PRO A 105 -0.76 6.57 10.02
CA PRO A 105 -1.59 7.68 9.57
C PRO A 105 -0.79 8.97 9.35
N ALA A 106 -1.02 9.64 8.22
CA ALA A 106 -0.30 10.87 7.89
C ALA A 106 -0.60 12.04 8.85
N TRP A 107 -1.75 12.04 9.53
CA TRP A 107 -2.07 13.06 10.54
C TRP A 107 -1.10 13.05 11.73
N LEU A 108 -0.34 11.96 11.96
CA LEU A 108 0.74 11.92 12.97
C LEU A 108 1.86 12.93 12.66
N LEU A 109 2.03 13.34 11.40
CA LEU A 109 3.04 14.32 10.99
C LEU A 109 2.74 15.75 11.49
N GLU A 110 1.48 16.03 11.85
CA GLU A 110 1.08 17.33 12.42
C GLU A 110 1.07 17.35 13.96
N GLU A 111 1.39 16.21 14.58
CA GLU A 111 1.48 16.10 16.02
C GLU A 111 2.94 16.32 16.47
N ASP A 112 3.10 16.92 17.66
CA ASP A 112 4.44 17.06 18.28
C ASP A 112 4.85 15.74 18.93
N LEU A 113 5.25 14.79 18.10
CA LEU A 113 5.65 13.44 18.52
C LEU A 113 6.70 12.83 17.58
N ARG A 114 7.39 11.83 18.08
CA ARG A 114 8.29 11.00 17.28
C ARG A 114 7.67 9.63 17.04
N ILE A 115 7.32 9.33 15.78
CA ILE A 115 6.79 8.01 15.39
C ILE A 115 7.80 6.89 15.66
N ARG A 116 7.30 5.66 15.91
CA ARG A 116 8.09 4.45 16.15
C ARG A 116 9.15 4.64 17.26
N SER A 117 8.76 5.20 18.38
CA SER A 117 9.62 5.44 19.54
C SER A 117 8.83 5.38 20.86
N SER A 118 9.53 5.40 21.98
CA SER A 118 8.94 5.50 23.32
C SER A 118 8.42 6.92 23.65
N ASP A 119 8.29 7.79 22.66
CA ASP A 119 7.64 9.10 22.83
C ASP A 119 6.23 8.92 23.41
N PRO A 120 5.91 9.50 24.57
CA PRO A 120 4.63 9.31 25.24
C PRO A 120 3.42 9.70 24.37
N ALA A 121 3.55 10.73 23.52
CA ALA A 121 2.46 11.16 22.65
C ALA A 121 2.20 10.14 21.53
N PHE A 122 3.26 9.49 21.01
CA PHE A 122 3.11 8.41 20.04
C PHE A 122 2.48 7.17 20.69
N ILE A 123 2.94 6.78 21.89
CA ILE A 123 2.37 5.65 22.63
C ILE A 123 0.89 5.88 22.92
N GLU A 124 0.49 7.11 23.32
CA GLU A 124 -0.91 7.46 23.54
C GLU A 124 -1.75 7.35 22.25
N ALA A 125 -1.20 7.73 21.11
CA ALA A 125 -1.88 7.58 19.82
C ALA A 125 -2.08 6.09 19.47
N VAL A 126 -1.06 5.25 19.69
CA VAL A 126 -1.16 3.80 19.52
C VAL A 126 -2.16 3.17 20.49
N ASP A 127 -2.19 3.62 21.74
CA ASP A 127 -3.14 3.13 22.76
C ASP A 127 -4.60 3.33 22.31
N ARG A 128 -4.94 4.52 21.81
CA ARG A 128 -6.28 4.80 21.25
C ARG A 128 -6.63 3.91 20.05
N TYR A 129 -5.67 3.70 19.15
CA TYR A 129 -5.85 2.80 18.02
C TYR A 129 -6.06 1.35 18.48
N TYR A 130 -5.23 0.88 19.40
CA TYR A 130 -5.32 -0.47 19.94
C TYR A 130 -6.61 -0.73 20.74
N ASP A 131 -7.19 0.28 21.39
CA ASP A 131 -8.53 0.15 21.99
C ASP A 131 -9.56 -0.34 20.96
N ARG A 132 -9.51 0.19 19.75
CA ARG A 132 -10.45 -0.18 18.67
C ARG A 132 -10.06 -1.51 18.02
N LEU A 133 -8.81 -1.63 17.61
CA LEU A 133 -8.34 -2.80 16.88
C LEU A 133 -8.31 -4.06 17.74
N LEU A 134 -7.70 -4.00 18.92
CA LEU A 134 -7.56 -5.18 19.77
C LEU A 134 -8.90 -5.59 20.39
N GLY A 135 -9.81 -4.62 20.64
CA GLY A 135 -11.18 -4.93 21.00
C GLY A 135 -11.92 -5.79 19.98
N LEU A 136 -11.58 -5.63 18.67
CA LEU A 136 -12.11 -6.47 17.60
C LEU A 136 -11.38 -7.81 17.52
N LEU A 137 -10.05 -7.85 17.68
CA LEU A 137 -9.23 -9.05 17.48
C LEU A 137 -9.27 -10.05 18.64
N THR A 138 -9.33 -9.58 19.89
CA THR A 138 -9.19 -10.45 21.08
C THR A 138 -10.27 -11.54 21.21
N PRO A 139 -11.53 -11.35 20.76
CA PRO A 139 -12.51 -12.45 20.75
C PRO A 139 -12.16 -13.59 19.79
N TYR A 140 -11.30 -13.35 18.82
CA TYR A 140 -10.92 -14.34 17.80
C TYR A 140 -9.59 -15.06 18.10
N GLN A 141 -9.02 -14.87 19.27
CA GLN A 141 -7.84 -15.63 19.70
C GLN A 141 -8.16 -17.12 19.85
N VAL A 142 -7.15 -17.96 19.66
CA VAL A 142 -7.33 -19.42 19.63
C VAL A 142 -7.81 -19.98 20.98
N ASP A 143 -7.42 -19.36 22.09
CA ASP A 143 -7.89 -19.71 23.44
C ASP A 143 -9.34 -19.25 23.72
N GLN A 144 -9.89 -18.37 22.91
CA GLN A 144 -11.30 -17.97 22.89
C GLN A 144 -12.12 -18.76 21.85
N GLY A 145 -11.49 -19.73 21.15
CA GLY A 145 -12.14 -20.54 20.10
C GLY A 145 -12.05 -19.94 18.70
N GLY A 146 -11.34 -18.84 18.53
CA GLY A 146 -11.07 -18.21 17.23
C GLY A 146 -9.86 -18.83 16.52
N PRO A 147 -9.48 -18.30 15.34
CA PRO A 147 -8.40 -18.83 14.53
C PRO A 147 -7.03 -18.22 14.85
N ILE A 148 -6.93 -17.12 15.60
CA ILE A 148 -5.68 -16.36 15.77
C ILE A 148 -4.73 -17.10 16.72
N LEU A 149 -3.60 -17.59 16.16
CA LEU A 149 -2.57 -18.32 16.89
C LEU A 149 -1.63 -17.40 17.66
N MET A 150 -1.18 -16.31 17.03
CA MET A 150 -0.21 -15.39 17.58
C MET A 150 -0.29 -14.01 16.90
N MET A 151 0.23 -12.98 17.57
CA MET A 151 0.26 -11.61 17.08
C MET A 151 1.67 -11.01 17.15
N GLN A 152 2.01 -10.18 16.17
CA GLN A 152 3.31 -9.51 16.11
C GLN A 152 3.34 -8.23 16.92
N VAL A 153 4.48 -7.98 17.56
CA VAL A 153 4.85 -6.70 18.18
C VAL A 153 5.72 -5.92 17.20
N GLU A 154 5.22 -4.79 16.73
CA GLU A 154 5.91 -3.91 15.76
C GLU A 154 6.24 -4.63 14.43
N ASN A 155 7.11 -4.12 13.60
CA ASN A 155 7.58 -4.80 12.39
C ASN A 155 8.98 -4.34 12.01
N GLU A 156 9.91 -5.30 11.88
CA GLU A 156 11.30 -5.07 11.45
C GLU A 156 11.97 -3.90 12.18
N TYR A 157 11.68 -3.78 13.48
CA TYR A 157 12.17 -2.64 14.27
C TYR A 157 13.69 -2.60 14.35
N GLY A 158 14.34 -3.76 14.28
CA GLY A 158 15.80 -3.87 14.33
C GLY A 158 16.52 -3.24 13.15
N SER A 159 15.84 -2.99 12.05
CA SER A 159 16.37 -2.25 10.90
C SER A 159 16.07 -0.74 10.95
N TYR A 160 15.30 -0.30 11.95
CA TYR A 160 14.90 1.10 12.13
C TYR A 160 15.50 1.75 13.37
N GLY A 161 15.47 1.05 14.51
CA GLY A 161 15.91 1.61 15.78
C GLY A 161 16.34 0.56 16.82
N GLU A 162 16.68 1.02 18.01
CA GLU A 162 17.09 0.18 19.13
C GLU A 162 16.38 0.55 20.45
N ASP A 163 15.25 1.28 20.36
CA ASP A 163 14.45 1.69 21.52
C ASP A 163 13.64 0.49 22.06
N LYS A 164 14.25 -0.27 22.95
CA LYS A 164 13.61 -1.43 23.60
C LYS A 164 12.45 -1.04 24.50
N ASP A 165 12.43 0.18 25.05
CA ASP A 165 11.31 0.67 25.86
C ASP A 165 10.06 0.88 24.99
N TYR A 166 10.24 1.30 23.75
CA TYR A 166 9.17 1.33 22.75
C TYR A 166 8.58 -0.06 22.48
N LEU A 167 9.42 -1.06 22.21
CA LEU A 167 8.95 -2.43 21.98
C LEU A 167 8.22 -3.00 23.21
N ARG A 168 8.73 -2.70 24.43
CA ARG A 168 8.04 -3.07 25.68
C ARG A 168 6.68 -2.39 25.80
N ALA A 169 6.61 -1.09 25.51
CA ALA A 169 5.36 -0.34 25.56
C ALA A 169 4.30 -0.94 24.61
N ILE A 170 4.67 -1.26 23.37
CA ILE A 170 3.75 -1.90 22.39
C ILE A 170 3.29 -3.27 22.91
N ARG A 171 4.21 -4.14 23.35
CA ARG A 171 3.89 -5.45 23.93
C ARG A 171 2.93 -5.33 25.12
N ASP A 172 3.23 -4.40 26.02
CA ASP A 172 2.47 -4.25 27.27
C ASP A 172 1.07 -3.70 26.99
N LEU A 173 0.92 -2.74 26.08
CA LEU A 173 -0.38 -2.29 25.57
C LEU A 173 -1.19 -3.46 24.99
N MET A 174 -0.58 -4.31 24.17
CA MET A 174 -1.27 -5.48 23.61
C MET A 174 -1.82 -6.38 24.72
N LYS A 175 -1.00 -6.67 25.75
CA LYS A 175 -1.42 -7.49 26.89
C LYS A 175 -2.52 -6.82 27.72
N GLU A 176 -2.39 -5.52 27.99
CA GLU A 176 -3.40 -4.74 28.74
C GLU A 176 -4.75 -4.70 28.00
N LYS A 177 -4.73 -4.68 26.67
CA LYS A 177 -5.94 -4.74 25.82
C LYS A 177 -6.49 -6.16 25.61
N GLY A 178 -5.96 -7.17 26.34
CA GLY A 178 -6.52 -8.52 26.37
C GLY A 178 -5.90 -9.52 25.38
N VAL A 179 -4.74 -9.23 24.80
CA VAL A 179 -4.03 -10.23 24.00
C VAL A 179 -3.43 -11.29 24.92
N THR A 180 -3.86 -12.53 24.77
CA THR A 180 -3.44 -13.71 25.54
C THR A 180 -2.69 -14.73 24.70
N CYS A 181 -2.87 -14.72 23.38
CA CYS A 181 -2.08 -15.57 22.48
C CYS A 181 -0.60 -15.15 22.48
N PRO A 182 0.32 -16.06 22.12
CA PRO A 182 1.74 -15.73 22.02
C PRO A 182 2.01 -14.50 21.17
N LEU A 183 2.92 -13.64 21.65
CA LEU A 183 3.43 -12.50 20.92
C LEU A 183 4.82 -12.81 20.36
N PHE A 184 5.17 -12.18 19.24
CA PHE A 184 6.46 -12.35 18.58
C PHE A 184 6.96 -11.07 17.93
N THR A 185 8.26 -11.01 17.62
CA THR A 185 8.88 -10.02 16.75
C THR A 185 9.38 -10.68 15.48
N SER A 186 9.56 -9.90 14.42
CA SER A 186 10.10 -10.34 13.14
C SER A 186 11.07 -9.32 12.57
N ASP A 187 12.26 -9.78 12.21
CA ASP A 187 13.34 -8.96 11.65
C ASP A 187 14.14 -9.76 10.60
N GLY A 188 15.01 -9.09 9.86
CA GLY A 188 16.06 -9.78 9.12
C GLY A 188 16.91 -10.64 10.08
N PRO A 189 17.32 -11.87 9.67
CA PRO A 189 17.98 -12.82 10.56
C PRO A 189 19.47 -12.49 10.84
N TRP A 190 19.83 -11.23 10.78
CA TRP A 190 21.18 -10.76 11.05
C TRP A 190 21.33 -10.36 12.50
N ARG A 191 22.49 -10.62 13.09
CA ARG A 191 22.75 -10.33 14.50
C ARG A 191 22.43 -8.87 14.89
N ALA A 192 22.72 -7.90 14.01
CA ALA A 192 22.49 -6.49 14.30
C ALA A 192 20.99 -6.19 14.47
N THR A 193 20.15 -6.68 13.56
CA THR A 193 18.70 -6.48 13.59
C THR A 193 18.03 -7.29 14.69
N LEU A 194 18.43 -8.55 14.89
CA LEU A 194 17.90 -9.41 15.96
C LEU A 194 18.22 -8.81 17.36
N ARG A 195 19.43 -8.27 17.56
CA ARG A 195 19.83 -7.68 18.84
C ARG A 195 18.99 -6.45 19.19
N THR A 196 18.67 -5.61 18.21
CA THR A 196 17.99 -4.32 18.45
C THR A 196 16.46 -4.43 18.32
N GLY A 197 15.95 -5.31 17.47
CA GLY A 197 14.51 -5.43 17.14
C GLY A 197 13.73 -6.44 17.98
N THR A 198 14.37 -7.15 18.92
CA THR A 198 13.71 -8.22 19.69
C THR A 198 13.68 -7.94 21.19
N LEU A 199 12.84 -8.66 21.92
CA LEU A 199 12.81 -8.76 23.38
C LEU A 199 13.09 -10.20 23.82
N ILE A 200 14.07 -10.87 23.20
CA ILE A 200 14.42 -12.27 23.46
C ILE A 200 14.80 -12.50 24.93
N GLU A 201 15.45 -11.51 25.57
CA GLU A 201 15.80 -11.52 26.99
C GLU A 201 14.59 -11.56 27.93
N GLU A 202 13.40 -11.22 27.41
CA GLU A 202 12.12 -11.20 28.13
C GLU A 202 11.15 -12.28 27.62
N ASP A 203 11.69 -13.35 27.02
CA ASP A 203 10.94 -14.51 26.52
C ASP A 203 9.93 -14.18 25.41
N LEU A 204 10.10 -13.08 24.66
CA LEU A 204 9.29 -12.80 23.48
C LEU A 204 9.83 -13.57 22.28
N PHE A 205 8.97 -14.35 21.62
CA PHE A 205 9.34 -15.21 20.50
C PHE A 205 9.88 -14.39 19.33
N VAL A 206 10.87 -14.93 18.63
CA VAL A 206 11.58 -14.26 17.53
C VAL A 206 11.44 -15.06 16.23
N THR A 207 11.08 -14.39 15.16
CA THR A 207 11.01 -14.92 13.79
C THR A 207 11.93 -14.17 12.86
N GLY A 208 12.21 -14.70 11.67
CA GLY A 208 13.07 -14.07 10.67
C GLY A 208 12.36 -13.80 9.36
N ASN A 209 12.84 -12.78 8.61
CA ASN A 209 12.38 -12.42 7.28
C ASN A 209 13.52 -12.60 6.28
N PHE A 210 13.34 -13.47 5.28
CA PHE A 210 14.30 -13.72 4.20
C PHE A 210 13.65 -14.46 3.05
N GLY A 211 14.23 -14.40 1.84
CA GLY A 211 13.67 -15.05 0.65
C GLY A 211 14.51 -16.21 0.08
N SER A 212 15.66 -16.56 0.70
CA SER A 212 16.54 -17.61 0.22
C SER A 212 17.53 -18.04 1.30
N LYS A 213 18.36 -19.08 1.03
CA LYS A 213 19.46 -19.54 1.90
C LYS A 213 18.96 -19.90 3.30
N ALA A 214 17.91 -20.73 3.40
CA ALA A 214 17.25 -21.04 4.66
C ALA A 214 18.22 -21.63 5.70
N ALA A 215 19.09 -22.56 5.32
CA ALA A 215 20.07 -23.13 6.23
C ALA A 215 21.00 -22.09 6.86
N TYR A 216 21.47 -21.10 6.08
CA TYR A 216 22.30 -20.02 6.59
C TYR A 216 21.50 -19.08 7.53
N ASN A 217 20.35 -18.62 7.09
CA ASN A 217 19.54 -17.65 7.83
C ASN A 217 18.98 -18.24 9.14
N PHE A 218 18.47 -19.46 9.10
CA PHE A 218 18.05 -20.17 10.30
C PHE A 218 19.23 -20.55 11.21
N GLY A 219 20.41 -20.79 10.63
CA GLY A 219 21.64 -20.97 11.41
C GLY A 219 21.97 -19.74 12.24
N GLN A 220 21.89 -18.53 11.64
CA GLN A 220 22.11 -17.27 12.36
C GLN A 220 21.07 -17.05 13.49
N MET A 221 19.79 -17.37 13.22
CA MET A 221 18.74 -17.29 14.26
C MET A 221 19.01 -18.27 15.39
N LYS A 222 19.40 -19.51 15.06
CA LYS A 222 19.68 -20.55 16.05
C LYS A 222 20.89 -20.16 16.94
N GLU A 223 21.97 -19.64 16.35
CA GLU A 223 23.12 -19.11 17.11
C GLU A 223 22.66 -18.02 18.08
N PHE A 224 21.79 -17.10 17.61
CA PHE A 224 21.25 -16.06 18.46
C PHE A 224 20.35 -16.61 19.57
N PHE A 225 19.52 -17.62 19.31
CA PHE A 225 18.71 -18.30 20.33
C PHE A 225 19.59 -18.99 21.38
N ASP A 226 20.63 -19.67 20.95
CA ASP A 226 21.55 -20.39 21.84
C ASP A 226 22.28 -19.44 22.82
N GLU A 227 22.63 -18.21 22.40
CA GLU A 227 23.21 -17.19 23.27
C GLU A 227 22.30 -16.81 24.46
N TYR A 228 20.99 -16.88 24.27
CA TYR A 228 19.98 -16.60 25.31
C TYR A 228 19.38 -17.87 25.93
N GLY A 229 19.94 -19.03 25.62
CA GLY A 229 19.46 -20.32 26.15
C GLY A 229 18.07 -20.73 25.68
N LYS A 230 17.63 -20.21 24.52
CA LYS A 230 16.32 -20.53 23.96
C LYS A 230 16.41 -21.76 23.06
N LYS A 231 15.39 -22.61 23.14
CA LYS A 231 15.21 -23.78 22.27
C LYS A 231 13.89 -23.69 21.53
N TRP A 232 13.71 -22.60 20.81
CA TRP A 232 12.48 -22.32 20.08
C TRP A 232 12.50 -22.91 18.67
N PRO A 233 11.31 -23.18 18.10
CA PRO A 233 11.18 -23.53 16.69
C PRO A 233 11.66 -22.40 15.81
N LEU A 234 12.18 -22.73 14.64
CA LEU A 234 12.56 -21.76 13.62
C LEU A 234 11.34 -21.41 12.75
N MET A 235 11.15 -20.15 12.46
CA MET A 235 10.10 -19.67 11.57
C MET A 235 10.55 -18.50 10.69
N CYS A 236 10.32 -18.64 9.40
CA CYS A 236 10.40 -17.54 8.46
C CYS A 236 9.02 -16.87 8.36
N MET A 237 8.92 -15.63 8.88
CA MET A 237 7.65 -14.89 8.91
C MET A 237 7.37 -14.16 7.61
N GLU A 238 8.39 -13.82 6.86
CA GLU A 238 8.26 -13.36 5.47
C GLU A 238 9.26 -14.11 4.61
N PHE A 239 8.78 -15.13 3.92
CA PHE A 239 9.56 -15.78 2.88
C PHE A 239 9.25 -15.11 1.55
N TRP A 240 10.15 -14.23 1.09
CA TRP A 240 9.96 -13.43 -0.12
C TRP A 240 10.01 -14.29 -1.37
N ASP A 241 8.83 -14.63 -1.88
CA ASP A 241 8.65 -15.49 -3.06
C ASP A 241 8.62 -14.73 -4.40
N GLY A 242 8.61 -13.43 -4.33
CA GLY A 242 8.66 -12.47 -5.42
C GLY A 242 9.24 -11.14 -4.97
N TRP A 243 8.84 -10.05 -5.59
CA TRP A 243 9.20 -8.69 -5.20
C TRP A 243 8.20 -7.66 -5.71
N PHE A 244 8.12 -6.53 -5.04
CA PHE A 244 7.29 -5.40 -5.46
C PHE A 244 7.92 -4.64 -6.63
N THR A 245 7.09 -3.91 -7.38
CA THR A 245 7.48 -3.16 -8.56
C THR A 245 7.36 -1.66 -8.32
N ARG A 246 8.32 -0.89 -8.80
CA ARG A 246 8.34 0.59 -8.77
C ARG A 246 8.15 1.14 -10.17
N TRP A 247 7.62 2.36 -10.27
CA TRP A 247 7.57 3.08 -11.54
C TRP A 247 8.98 3.23 -12.12
N LYS A 248 9.11 3.11 -13.44
CA LYS A 248 10.36 3.18 -14.22
C LYS A 248 11.35 2.03 -13.97
N GLU A 249 11.01 1.02 -13.19
CA GLU A 249 11.85 -0.16 -12.95
C GLU A 249 11.22 -1.43 -13.56
N PRO A 250 12.04 -2.40 -14.00
CA PRO A 250 11.52 -3.64 -14.55
C PRO A 250 10.83 -4.49 -13.48
N VAL A 251 9.85 -5.30 -13.88
CA VAL A 251 9.24 -6.31 -13.01
C VAL A 251 10.27 -7.40 -12.71
N ILE A 252 10.44 -7.69 -11.42
CA ILE A 252 11.34 -8.77 -10.97
C ILE A 252 10.60 -10.10 -11.08
N GLN A 253 11.23 -11.07 -11.71
CA GLN A 253 10.73 -12.44 -11.84
C GLN A 253 11.60 -13.40 -11.03
N ARG A 254 10.97 -14.40 -10.40
CA ARG A 254 11.64 -15.48 -9.69
C ARG A 254 11.20 -16.81 -10.31
N ASP A 255 12.17 -17.69 -10.58
CA ASP A 255 11.91 -18.99 -11.19
C ASP A 255 11.05 -19.88 -10.29
N PRO A 256 9.98 -20.52 -10.82
CA PRO A 256 9.06 -21.33 -10.03
C PRO A 256 9.70 -22.58 -9.40
N GLU A 257 10.57 -23.27 -10.11
CA GLU A 257 11.21 -24.50 -9.61
C GLU A 257 12.26 -24.15 -8.53
N GLU A 258 13.08 -23.10 -8.75
CA GLU A 258 13.99 -22.58 -7.73
C GLU A 258 13.26 -22.17 -6.47
N LEU A 259 12.09 -21.51 -6.61
CA LEU A 259 11.27 -21.14 -5.48
C LEU A 259 10.77 -22.37 -4.70
N ALA A 260 10.30 -23.40 -5.41
CA ALA A 260 9.81 -24.62 -4.76
C ALA A 260 10.93 -25.35 -3.98
N GLU A 261 12.15 -25.38 -4.53
CA GLU A 261 13.33 -25.92 -3.83
C GLU A 261 13.66 -25.09 -2.58
N ALA A 262 13.64 -23.77 -2.68
CA ALA A 262 13.91 -22.87 -1.55
C ALA A 262 12.84 -22.97 -0.45
N VAL A 263 11.56 -23.14 -0.80
CA VAL A 263 10.48 -23.40 0.16
C VAL A 263 10.65 -24.76 0.84
N HIS A 264 11.04 -25.79 0.10
CA HIS A 264 11.34 -27.11 0.66
C HIS A 264 12.47 -27.02 1.70
N GLU A 265 13.58 -26.32 1.40
CA GLU A 265 14.68 -26.08 2.35
C GLU A 265 14.19 -25.43 3.66
N VAL A 266 13.29 -24.45 3.58
CA VAL A 266 12.70 -23.82 4.78
C VAL A 266 11.87 -24.85 5.57
N LEU A 267 11.05 -25.65 4.88
CA LEU A 267 10.15 -26.60 5.52
C LEU A 267 10.89 -27.79 6.16
N GLU A 268 12.07 -28.17 5.69
CA GLU A 268 12.92 -29.16 6.35
C GLU A 268 13.44 -28.67 7.71
N LEU A 269 13.65 -27.36 7.87
CA LEU A 269 14.28 -26.75 9.03
C LEU A 269 13.29 -26.09 10.00
N GLY A 270 12.13 -25.63 9.51
CA GLY A 270 11.20 -24.85 10.33
C GLY A 270 9.82 -24.68 9.70
N SER A 271 9.18 -23.61 10.08
CA SER A 271 7.88 -23.16 9.57
C SER A 271 8.01 -21.97 8.66
N ILE A 272 6.99 -21.71 7.84
CA ILE A 272 7.01 -20.69 6.79
C ILE A 272 5.74 -19.85 6.80
N ASN A 273 5.89 -18.58 6.44
CA ASN A 273 4.83 -17.74 5.91
C ASN A 273 5.27 -17.21 4.53
N LEU A 274 4.62 -17.65 3.47
CA LEU A 274 4.90 -17.18 2.11
C LEU A 274 4.49 -15.70 1.99
N TYR A 275 5.40 -14.86 1.61
CA TYR A 275 5.18 -13.44 1.40
C TYR A 275 5.49 -13.10 -0.08
N MET A 276 4.50 -12.95 -0.92
CA MET A 276 3.04 -12.96 -0.73
C MET A 276 2.41 -14.24 -1.29
N PHE A 277 1.41 -14.80 -0.62
CA PHE A 277 0.59 -15.82 -1.26
C PHE A 277 -0.33 -15.22 -2.32
N HIS A 278 -1.00 -14.09 -1.99
CA HIS A 278 -1.76 -13.25 -2.91
C HIS A 278 -1.41 -11.78 -2.61
N GLY A 279 -0.72 -11.13 -3.51
CA GLY A 279 -0.32 -9.74 -3.34
C GLY A 279 -1.49 -8.76 -3.41
N GLY A 280 -2.29 -8.85 -4.46
CA GLY A 280 -3.45 -7.98 -4.67
C GLY A 280 -3.09 -6.62 -5.27
N THR A 281 -3.84 -5.58 -4.90
CA THR A 281 -3.78 -4.25 -5.50
C THR A 281 -3.74 -3.15 -4.44
N ASN A 282 -2.85 -2.17 -4.61
CA ASN A 282 -2.83 -0.94 -3.82
C ASN A 282 -3.91 0.02 -4.35
N PHE A 283 -5.18 -0.29 -4.08
CA PHE A 283 -6.29 0.54 -4.53
C PHE A 283 -6.19 1.99 -4.02
N GLY A 284 -6.74 2.91 -4.78
CA GLY A 284 -6.73 4.32 -4.44
C GLY A 284 -5.33 4.92 -4.53
N PHE A 285 -4.93 5.60 -3.49
CA PHE A 285 -3.62 6.26 -3.38
C PHE A 285 -2.68 5.55 -2.41
N MET A 286 -2.92 4.27 -2.12
CA MET A 286 -2.30 3.58 -0.99
C MET A 286 -1.00 2.82 -1.33
N ASN A 287 -0.45 3.02 -2.53
CA ASN A 287 0.90 2.52 -2.83
C ASN A 287 1.93 3.16 -1.90
N GLY A 288 2.89 2.37 -1.45
CA GLY A 288 4.04 2.85 -0.70
C GLY A 288 5.10 3.46 -1.60
N CYS A 289 6.22 3.78 -0.99
CA CYS A 289 7.36 4.39 -1.65
C CYS A 289 8.67 3.88 -1.03
N SER A 290 9.63 3.51 -1.86
CA SER A 290 11.00 3.22 -1.41
C SER A 290 11.83 4.50 -1.38
N ALA A 291 12.97 4.46 -0.68
CA ALA A 291 13.93 5.55 -0.66
C ALA A 291 15.31 5.07 -1.16
N ARG A 292 15.94 5.86 -2.02
CA ARG A 292 17.31 5.63 -2.48
C ARG A 292 18.08 6.94 -2.48
N GLY A 293 18.86 7.18 -1.43
CA GLY A 293 19.53 8.47 -1.25
C GLY A 293 18.52 9.61 -1.11
N THR A 294 18.61 10.60 -2.01
CA THR A 294 17.68 11.74 -2.06
C THR A 294 16.37 11.43 -2.79
N LEU A 295 16.32 10.34 -3.56
CA LEU A 295 15.16 10.00 -4.39
C LEU A 295 14.12 9.21 -3.60
N ASP A 296 12.86 9.49 -3.86
CA ASP A 296 11.72 8.69 -3.49
C ASP A 296 11.24 7.89 -4.71
N LEU A 297 10.99 6.60 -4.53
CA LEU A 297 10.71 5.65 -5.60
C LEU A 297 9.34 5.00 -5.34
N PRO A 298 8.25 5.67 -5.79
CA PRO A 298 6.89 5.16 -5.54
C PRO A 298 6.65 3.83 -6.26
N GLN A 299 5.95 2.91 -5.57
CA GLN A 299 5.51 1.66 -6.13
C GLN A 299 4.34 1.88 -7.10
N VAL A 300 4.19 0.91 -8.02
CA VAL A 300 3.03 0.84 -8.92
C VAL A 300 1.76 0.45 -8.16
N THR A 301 0.60 0.62 -8.79
CA THR A 301 -0.69 0.25 -8.18
C THR A 301 -0.83 -1.25 -7.96
N SER A 302 -0.42 -2.07 -8.92
CA SER A 302 -0.44 -3.53 -8.76
C SER A 302 0.54 -3.97 -7.68
N TYR A 303 0.07 -4.75 -6.73
CA TYR A 303 0.90 -5.49 -5.78
C TYR A 303 0.92 -6.99 -6.10
N ASP A 304 0.93 -7.30 -7.39
CA ASP A 304 1.01 -8.70 -7.89
C ASP A 304 2.19 -9.45 -7.23
N TYR A 305 3.32 -8.76 -7.01
CA TYR A 305 4.49 -9.25 -6.29
C TYR A 305 5.18 -10.44 -6.99
N GLY A 306 4.60 -10.95 -8.08
CA GLY A 306 4.96 -12.25 -8.62
C GLY A 306 4.65 -13.37 -7.62
N ALA A 307 3.55 -13.25 -6.91
CA ALA A 307 3.10 -14.16 -5.85
C ALA A 307 2.61 -15.51 -6.41
N LEU A 308 2.19 -16.42 -5.52
CA LEU A 308 1.62 -17.71 -5.92
C LEU A 308 0.26 -17.56 -6.61
N LEU A 309 -0.54 -16.58 -6.20
CA LEU A 309 -1.71 -16.15 -6.95
C LEU A 309 -1.38 -14.83 -7.66
N ASN A 310 -1.80 -14.69 -8.92
CA ASN A 310 -1.69 -13.42 -9.64
C ASN A 310 -2.62 -12.36 -9.04
N GLU A 311 -2.55 -11.12 -9.51
CA GLU A 311 -3.36 -10.01 -8.97
C GLU A 311 -4.87 -10.30 -8.96
N GLN A 312 -5.37 -11.05 -9.95
CA GLN A 312 -6.76 -11.51 -10.02
C GLN A 312 -7.09 -12.59 -8.96
N GLY A 313 -6.09 -13.32 -8.46
CA GLY A 313 -6.24 -14.42 -7.51
C GLY A 313 -6.18 -15.81 -8.14
N ASN A 314 -5.79 -15.92 -9.40
CA ASN A 314 -5.60 -17.21 -10.06
C ASN A 314 -4.21 -17.80 -9.78
N PRO A 315 -4.10 -19.15 -9.63
CA PRO A 315 -2.83 -19.83 -9.45
C PRO A 315 -1.86 -19.56 -10.61
N THR A 316 -0.60 -19.30 -10.24
CA THR A 316 0.52 -19.11 -11.18
C THR A 316 1.36 -20.40 -11.32
N GLU A 317 2.37 -20.39 -12.19
CA GLU A 317 3.32 -21.48 -12.29
C GLU A 317 4.02 -21.76 -10.94
N LYS A 318 4.27 -20.75 -10.12
CA LYS A 318 4.81 -20.88 -8.76
C LYS A 318 3.89 -21.67 -7.84
N TYR A 319 2.58 -21.42 -7.92
CA TYR A 319 1.59 -22.20 -7.16
C TYR A 319 1.69 -23.70 -7.48
N TYR A 320 1.70 -24.04 -8.76
CA TYR A 320 1.78 -25.43 -9.21
C TYR A 320 3.12 -26.09 -8.91
N ALA A 321 4.24 -25.36 -8.98
CA ALA A 321 5.55 -25.85 -8.58
C ALA A 321 5.58 -26.21 -7.08
N ILE A 322 5.05 -25.33 -6.23
CA ILE A 322 4.95 -25.60 -4.78
C ILE A 322 3.94 -26.73 -4.50
N GLN A 323 2.81 -26.80 -5.21
CA GLN A 323 1.84 -27.87 -5.08
C GLN A 323 2.49 -29.24 -5.36
N LYS A 324 3.27 -29.35 -6.42
CA LYS A 324 4.01 -30.56 -6.78
C LYS A 324 5.04 -30.93 -5.71
N MET A 325 5.78 -29.95 -5.20
CA MET A 325 6.75 -30.13 -4.10
C MET A 325 6.04 -30.63 -2.84
N MET A 326 4.93 -30.01 -2.43
CA MET A 326 4.14 -30.43 -1.28
C MET A 326 3.60 -31.86 -1.43
N ALA A 327 3.06 -32.22 -2.59
CA ALA A 327 2.60 -33.59 -2.89
C ALA A 327 3.72 -34.62 -2.79
N THR A 328 4.92 -34.24 -3.13
CA THR A 328 6.09 -35.15 -3.15
C THR A 328 6.65 -35.38 -1.75
N TYR A 329 6.85 -34.31 -0.97
CA TYR A 329 7.60 -34.36 0.29
C TYR A 329 6.74 -34.27 1.54
N TYR A 330 5.50 -33.76 1.44
CA TYR A 330 4.58 -33.49 2.58
C TYR A 330 3.16 -34.01 2.32
N PRO A 331 3.01 -35.32 1.95
CA PRO A 331 1.69 -35.89 1.61
C PRO A 331 0.68 -35.90 2.78
N GLU A 332 1.14 -35.69 4.01
CA GLU A 332 0.30 -35.53 5.18
C GLU A 332 -0.53 -34.23 5.18
N TYR A 333 -0.19 -33.26 4.35
CA TYR A 333 -0.97 -32.04 4.12
C TYR A 333 -1.75 -32.17 2.80
N PRO A 334 -3.01 -32.62 2.86
CA PRO A 334 -3.78 -32.95 1.66
C PRO A 334 -4.07 -31.70 0.83
N GLN A 335 -3.90 -31.85 -0.47
CA GLN A 335 -4.14 -30.79 -1.45
C GLN A 335 -5.49 -30.99 -2.13
N GLN A 336 -6.01 -29.92 -2.70
CA GLN A 336 -7.25 -29.88 -3.47
C GLN A 336 -7.01 -29.09 -4.77
N GLU A 337 -7.96 -29.23 -5.71
CA GLU A 337 -7.94 -28.40 -6.91
C GLU A 337 -8.20 -26.93 -6.54
N PRO A 338 -7.38 -25.99 -7.04
CA PRO A 338 -7.61 -24.58 -6.80
C PRO A 338 -8.83 -24.08 -7.58
N LEU A 339 -9.44 -23.03 -7.06
CA LEU A 339 -10.47 -22.26 -7.78
C LEU A 339 -9.83 -21.35 -8.81
N ILE A 340 -10.45 -21.29 -10.00
CA ILE A 340 -10.03 -20.44 -11.12
C ILE A 340 -11.15 -19.44 -11.40
N LYS A 341 -10.79 -18.18 -11.61
CA LYS A 341 -11.68 -17.10 -12.01
C LYS A 341 -11.53 -16.84 -13.51
N GLU A 342 -12.65 -16.54 -14.16
CA GLU A 342 -12.68 -16.09 -15.54
C GLU A 342 -12.63 -14.56 -15.61
N CYS A 343 -12.25 -14.02 -16.78
CA CYS A 343 -12.31 -12.62 -17.11
C CYS A 343 -13.46 -12.30 -18.05
N LEU A 344 -13.91 -11.03 -18.04
CA LEU A 344 -14.78 -10.51 -19.07
C LEU A 344 -14.15 -10.70 -20.46
N PRO A 345 -14.98 -10.97 -21.49
CA PRO A 345 -14.51 -10.86 -22.86
C PRO A 345 -13.94 -9.45 -23.14
N GLU A 346 -12.95 -9.38 -24.01
CA GLU A 346 -12.41 -8.10 -24.44
C GLU A 346 -13.50 -7.19 -25.00
N GLN A 347 -13.50 -5.93 -24.58
CA GLN A 347 -14.50 -4.95 -24.99
C GLN A 347 -13.85 -3.58 -25.21
N THR A 348 -14.29 -2.89 -26.26
CA THR A 348 -13.91 -1.50 -26.52
C THR A 348 -14.99 -0.57 -25.99
N LEU A 349 -14.63 0.27 -25.01
CA LEU A 349 -15.49 1.30 -24.46
C LEU A 349 -15.34 2.59 -25.25
N GLN A 350 -16.44 3.32 -25.45
CA GLN A 350 -16.45 4.60 -26.14
C GLN A 350 -16.50 5.75 -25.13
N LEU A 351 -15.77 6.83 -25.41
CA LEU A 351 -15.85 8.06 -24.62
C LEU A 351 -17.27 8.62 -24.65
N ALA A 352 -17.90 8.76 -23.50
CA ALA A 352 -19.27 9.27 -23.34
C ALA A 352 -19.28 10.77 -23.03
N ALA A 353 -18.35 11.26 -22.21
CA ALA A 353 -18.28 12.67 -21.81
C ALA A 353 -16.88 13.04 -21.32
N LYS A 354 -16.55 14.33 -21.38
CA LYS A 354 -15.30 14.87 -20.86
C LYS A 354 -15.49 16.27 -20.29
N THR A 355 -14.73 16.65 -19.27
CA THR A 355 -14.75 17.97 -18.64
C THR A 355 -13.41 18.27 -17.99
N SER A 356 -12.99 19.54 -17.94
CA SER A 356 -11.73 19.94 -17.32
C SER A 356 -11.84 20.06 -15.79
N LEU A 357 -10.74 19.78 -15.09
CA LEU A 357 -10.63 19.95 -13.64
C LEU A 357 -10.95 21.38 -13.21
N PHE A 358 -10.37 22.38 -13.88
CA PHE A 358 -10.45 23.77 -13.45
C PHE A 358 -11.88 24.32 -13.44
N GLY A 359 -12.74 23.84 -14.34
CA GLY A 359 -14.16 24.16 -14.32
C GLY A 359 -14.96 23.49 -13.20
N ASN A 360 -14.42 22.45 -12.58
CA ASN A 360 -15.09 21.64 -11.56
C ASN A 360 -14.54 21.81 -10.14
N LEU A 361 -13.61 22.71 -9.89
CA LEU A 361 -12.95 22.86 -8.58
C LEU A 361 -13.97 23.03 -7.44
N ASP A 362 -14.95 23.93 -7.60
CA ASP A 362 -15.97 24.19 -6.58
C ASP A 362 -16.93 23.00 -6.36
N ASN A 363 -16.99 22.07 -7.32
CA ASN A 363 -17.80 20.84 -7.20
C ASN A 363 -17.03 19.72 -6.48
N LEU A 364 -15.70 19.75 -6.52
CA LEU A 364 -14.83 18.67 -6.04
C LEU A 364 -14.17 18.95 -4.69
N ALA A 365 -14.00 20.24 -4.35
CA ALA A 365 -13.33 20.62 -3.13
C ALA A 365 -13.93 21.89 -2.53
N GLN A 366 -13.91 21.96 -1.19
CA GLN A 366 -14.11 23.23 -0.50
C GLN A 366 -12.82 24.03 -0.61
N VAL A 367 -12.91 25.28 -1.09
CA VAL A 367 -11.75 26.17 -1.17
C VAL A 367 -11.30 26.60 0.21
N GLU A 368 -10.01 26.46 0.49
CA GLU A 368 -9.34 27.04 1.66
C GLU A 368 -8.48 28.23 1.24
N THR A 369 -8.33 29.19 2.12
CA THR A 369 -7.55 30.41 1.82
C THR A 369 -6.55 30.72 2.91
N SER A 370 -5.31 31.02 2.52
CA SER A 370 -4.24 31.33 3.45
C SER A 370 -3.29 32.39 2.90
N LEU A 371 -2.44 32.92 3.75
CA LEU A 371 -1.43 33.92 3.34
C LEU A 371 -0.30 33.24 2.56
N TYR A 372 0.16 32.08 3.01
CA TYR A 372 1.15 31.22 2.37
C TYR A 372 0.51 29.90 1.98
N PRO A 373 1.06 29.15 1.00
CA PRO A 373 0.61 27.79 0.75
C PRO A 373 0.70 26.92 2.01
N GLU A 374 -0.27 26.07 2.22
CA GLU A 374 -0.31 25.08 3.32
C GLU A 374 -0.07 23.68 2.78
N LYS A 375 0.46 22.79 3.65
CA LYS A 375 0.66 21.37 3.33
C LYS A 375 -0.67 20.61 3.31
N MET A 376 -0.69 19.44 2.68
CA MET A 376 -1.86 18.56 2.69
C MET A 376 -2.28 18.21 4.11
N GLU A 377 -1.33 17.90 4.99
CA GLU A 377 -1.58 17.51 6.38
C GLU A 377 -2.25 18.63 7.17
N GLU A 378 -1.83 19.89 6.99
CA GLU A 378 -2.45 21.08 7.60
C GLU A 378 -3.90 21.27 7.16
N LEU A 379 -4.20 20.89 5.91
CA LEU A 379 -5.56 20.94 5.35
C LEU A 379 -6.39 19.68 5.68
N GLY A 380 -5.86 18.77 6.50
CA GLY A 380 -6.51 17.51 6.85
C GLY A 380 -6.63 16.52 5.70
N GLN A 381 -5.86 16.72 4.62
CA GLN A 381 -5.78 15.85 3.46
C GLN A 381 -4.56 14.92 3.60
N THR A 382 -4.74 13.63 3.34
CA THR A 382 -3.67 12.65 3.49
C THR A 382 -3.11 12.16 2.16
N THR A 383 -3.91 12.10 1.11
CA THR A 383 -3.56 11.52 -0.20
C THR A 383 -4.17 12.33 -1.34
N GLY A 384 -3.81 11.99 -2.58
CA GLY A 384 -4.38 12.56 -3.79
C GLY A 384 -3.65 13.78 -4.31
N TYR A 385 -4.41 14.79 -4.73
CA TYR A 385 -3.90 16.01 -5.35
C TYR A 385 -4.27 17.23 -4.52
N LEU A 386 -3.47 18.29 -4.64
CA LEU A 386 -3.77 19.60 -4.07
C LEU A 386 -3.53 20.67 -5.13
N LEU A 387 -4.54 21.48 -5.41
CA LEU A 387 -4.40 22.60 -6.32
C LEU A 387 -4.24 23.90 -5.55
N TYR A 388 -3.17 24.64 -5.85
CA TYR A 388 -2.93 26.00 -5.38
C TYR A 388 -3.24 26.98 -6.49
N GLU A 389 -3.92 28.07 -6.17
CA GLU A 389 -4.29 29.13 -7.12
C GLU A 389 -4.02 30.50 -6.53
N THR A 390 -3.47 31.40 -7.35
CA THR A 390 -3.29 32.82 -7.02
C THR A 390 -3.22 33.66 -8.28
N ASP A 391 -3.38 34.98 -8.13
CA ASP A 391 -3.18 35.95 -9.22
C ASP A 391 -1.84 36.65 -9.06
N LEU A 392 -1.05 36.67 -10.12
CA LEU A 392 0.23 37.38 -10.22
C LEU A 392 0.07 38.65 -11.00
N GLU A 393 0.68 39.75 -10.53
CA GLU A 393 0.93 40.94 -11.33
C GLU A 393 2.43 41.01 -11.65
N LEU A 394 2.79 40.73 -12.90
CA LEU A 394 4.19 40.68 -13.31
C LEU A 394 4.78 42.10 -13.45
N ASP A 395 5.92 42.36 -12.85
CA ASP A 395 6.65 43.61 -12.94
C ASP A 395 7.49 43.73 -14.23
N ALA A 396 7.81 42.59 -14.86
CA ALA A 396 8.53 42.46 -16.10
C ALA A 396 7.80 41.57 -17.12
N GLU A 397 8.29 41.52 -18.37
CA GLU A 397 7.76 40.56 -19.38
C GLU A 397 8.18 39.10 -19.12
N GLU A 398 9.21 38.91 -18.33
CA GLU A 398 9.71 37.63 -17.88
C GLU A 398 10.12 37.75 -16.43
N GLU A 399 9.62 36.87 -15.59
CA GLU A 399 9.95 36.74 -14.17
C GLU A 399 10.24 35.31 -13.78
N LYS A 400 10.95 35.14 -12.69
CA LYS A 400 11.38 33.86 -12.20
C LYS A 400 10.37 33.33 -11.15
N LEU A 401 9.88 32.11 -11.37
CA LEU A 401 9.05 31.40 -10.43
C LEU A 401 9.86 30.24 -9.82
N ARG A 402 9.79 30.03 -8.51
CA ARG A 402 10.41 28.92 -7.81
C ARG A 402 9.49 28.40 -6.72
N ILE A 403 9.24 27.10 -6.72
CA ILE A 403 8.50 26.41 -5.65
C ILE A 403 9.52 25.93 -4.62
N ILE A 404 9.35 26.30 -3.36
CA ILE A 404 10.25 25.94 -2.27
C ILE A 404 9.62 24.83 -1.44
N ASP A 405 10.31 23.70 -1.34
CA ASP A 405 9.88 22.51 -0.58
C ASP A 405 8.52 21.95 -1.03
N GLY A 406 8.31 21.79 -2.32
CA GLY A 406 7.15 21.06 -2.87
C GLY A 406 7.39 19.54 -2.92
N ARG A 407 6.37 18.73 -2.68
CA ARG A 407 6.38 17.24 -2.75
C ARG A 407 5.04 16.72 -3.24
N ASP A 408 5.04 15.80 -4.24
CA ASP A 408 6.21 15.14 -4.91
C ASP A 408 6.34 15.55 -6.38
N ARG A 409 5.23 15.90 -7.06
CA ARG A 409 5.16 16.27 -8.47
C ARG A 409 4.24 17.46 -8.65
N VAL A 410 4.68 18.45 -9.37
CA VAL A 410 3.91 19.68 -9.63
C VAL A 410 3.75 19.92 -11.13
N GLN A 411 2.57 20.37 -11.52
CA GLN A 411 2.25 20.89 -12.84
C GLN A 411 1.83 22.33 -12.69
N ILE A 412 2.43 23.22 -13.47
CA ILE A 412 2.30 24.68 -13.35
C ILE A 412 1.54 25.19 -14.58
N TYR A 413 0.52 26.00 -14.33
CA TYR A 413 -0.38 26.54 -15.35
C TYR A 413 -0.45 28.06 -15.20
N LEU A 414 -0.37 28.78 -16.31
CA LEU A 414 -0.63 30.23 -16.41
C LEU A 414 -1.87 30.45 -17.27
N ASN A 415 -2.90 31.07 -16.71
CA ASN A 415 -4.19 31.28 -17.40
C ASN A 415 -4.70 29.95 -18.00
N ASP A 416 -4.65 28.89 -17.21
CA ASP A 416 -5.06 27.51 -17.54
C ASP A 416 -4.23 26.81 -18.64
N GLN A 417 -3.14 27.42 -19.10
CA GLN A 417 -2.21 26.82 -20.04
C GLN A 417 -1.04 26.18 -19.28
N HIS A 418 -0.76 24.90 -19.55
CA HIS A 418 0.39 24.19 -18.98
C HIS A 418 1.71 24.82 -19.43
N VAL A 419 2.58 25.14 -18.50
CA VAL A 419 3.90 25.75 -18.76
C VAL A 419 5.07 24.88 -18.34
N ALA A 420 4.93 24.07 -17.27
CA ALA A 420 5.99 23.18 -16.81
C ALA A 420 5.45 22.06 -15.92
N THR A 421 6.21 20.98 -15.88
CA THR A 421 6.08 19.92 -14.88
C THR A 421 7.43 19.77 -14.20
N GLN A 422 7.45 19.68 -12.86
CA GLN A 422 8.65 19.40 -12.08
C GLN A 422 8.37 18.19 -11.18
N TYR A 423 9.35 17.29 -11.06
CA TYR A 423 9.24 16.07 -10.28
C TYR A 423 10.42 15.94 -9.33
N GLN A 424 10.14 15.72 -8.05
CA GLN A 424 11.13 15.50 -6.97
C GLN A 424 12.25 16.54 -6.94
N THR A 425 13.45 16.15 -7.38
CA THR A 425 14.66 17.02 -7.35
C THR A 425 14.60 18.21 -8.29
N GLU A 426 13.71 18.20 -9.29
CA GLU A 426 13.47 19.33 -10.18
C GLU A 426 12.66 20.43 -9.49
N ILE A 427 11.86 20.08 -8.45
CA ILE A 427 11.10 21.07 -7.69
C ILE A 427 12.07 21.96 -6.91
N GLY A 428 12.01 23.25 -7.17
CA GLY A 428 12.97 24.25 -6.65
C GLY A 428 13.92 24.80 -7.69
N GLU A 429 13.95 24.23 -8.90
CA GLU A 429 14.61 24.83 -10.05
C GLU A 429 13.85 26.09 -10.52
N ASP A 430 14.59 27.05 -11.06
CA ASP A 430 14.02 28.28 -11.58
C ASP A 430 13.20 28.04 -12.85
N LEU A 431 11.94 28.43 -12.83
CA LEU A 431 11.07 28.50 -14.00
C LEU A 431 10.89 29.95 -14.43
N PHE A 432 11.19 30.27 -15.70
CA PHE A 432 10.95 31.60 -16.25
C PHE A 432 9.54 31.67 -16.85
N ILE A 433 8.69 32.47 -16.21
CA ILE A 433 7.31 32.71 -16.64
C ILE A 433 7.24 33.98 -17.46
N LYS A 434 6.43 33.98 -18.53
CA LYS A 434 6.28 35.11 -19.45
C LYS A 434 4.85 35.61 -19.45
N GLY A 435 4.74 36.94 -19.45
CA GLY A 435 3.43 37.59 -19.50
C GLY A 435 3.55 39.07 -19.85
N LYS A 436 2.43 39.76 -19.87
CA LYS A 436 2.44 41.24 -20.08
C LYS A 436 2.70 41.94 -18.76
N LYS A 437 3.65 42.83 -18.74
CA LYS A 437 3.93 43.70 -17.59
C LYS A 437 2.66 44.38 -17.08
N LYS A 438 2.44 44.29 -15.75
CA LYS A 438 1.29 44.82 -15.02
C LYS A 438 -0.08 44.21 -15.43
N ALA A 439 -0.08 43.11 -16.16
CA ALA A 439 -1.31 42.35 -16.38
C ALA A 439 -1.45 41.26 -15.29
N VAL A 440 -2.66 41.11 -14.83
CA VAL A 440 -2.98 40.00 -13.90
C VAL A 440 -2.91 38.68 -14.67
N THR A 441 -2.13 37.75 -14.15
CA THR A 441 -1.96 36.41 -14.69
C THR A 441 -2.36 35.40 -13.60
N ASN A 442 -3.33 34.57 -13.89
CA ASN A 442 -3.73 33.51 -12.97
C ASN A 442 -2.70 32.39 -12.98
N LEU A 443 -2.17 32.05 -11.80
CA LEU A 443 -1.24 30.95 -11.58
C LEU A 443 -2.00 29.81 -10.88
N LYS A 444 -1.92 28.62 -11.45
CA LYS A 444 -2.34 27.38 -10.79
C LYS A 444 -1.18 26.40 -10.70
N ILE A 445 -1.04 25.73 -9.57
CA ILE A 445 -0.07 24.66 -9.33
C ILE A 445 -0.84 23.43 -8.88
N LEU A 446 -0.93 22.43 -9.75
CA LEU A 446 -1.50 21.11 -9.39
C LEU A 446 -0.37 20.23 -8.85
N LEU A 447 -0.46 19.91 -7.57
CA LEU A 447 0.52 19.09 -6.87
C LEU A 447 -0.06 17.70 -6.64
N GLU A 448 0.74 16.65 -6.89
CA GLU A 448 0.42 15.27 -6.61
C GLU A 448 1.30 14.70 -5.50
N ASN A 449 0.67 14.07 -4.51
CA ASN A 449 1.31 13.21 -3.54
C ASN A 449 1.47 11.81 -4.17
N MET A 450 2.72 11.38 -4.41
CA MET A 450 3.04 10.11 -5.06
C MET A 450 3.14 8.92 -4.07
N GLY A 451 2.86 9.15 -2.80
CA GLY A 451 3.00 8.19 -1.70
C GLY A 451 4.18 8.52 -0.77
N ARG A 452 4.01 8.22 0.52
CA ARG A 452 5.07 8.39 1.53
C ARG A 452 5.92 7.14 1.63
N VAL A 453 7.18 7.33 2.00
CA VAL A 453 8.13 6.24 2.23
C VAL A 453 7.55 5.26 3.26
N ASN A 454 7.69 3.97 2.98
CA ASN A 454 7.17 2.90 3.83
C ASN A 454 8.24 2.16 4.64
N TYR A 455 9.52 2.47 4.46
CA TYR A 455 10.62 1.76 5.11
C TYR A 455 11.84 2.65 5.38
N GLY A 456 12.50 2.40 6.52
CA GLY A 456 13.77 3.01 6.87
C GLY A 456 13.66 4.39 7.53
N HIS A 457 14.81 5.02 7.75
CA HIS A 457 14.92 6.28 8.50
C HIS A 457 14.25 7.48 7.81
N LYS A 458 14.03 7.41 6.51
CA LYS A 458 13.39 8.50 5.75
C LYS A 458 11.91 8.68 6.07
N LEU A 459 11.28 7.77 6.82
CA LEU A 459 9.98 7.97 7.46
C LEU A 459 9.91 9.26 8.29
N LEU A 460 11.05 9.71 8.86
CA LEU A 460 11.16 10.94 9.66
C LEU A 460 11.60 12.16 8.87
N ALA A 461 11.79 12.05 7.55
CA ALA A 461 12.27 13.17 6.76
C ALA A 461 11.17 14.18 6.47
N ASP A 462 11.53 15.44 6.38
CA ASP A 462 10.64 16.54 5.98
C ASP A 462 9.94 16.29 4.64
N SER A 463 10.55 15.48 3.76
CA SER A 463 9.97 15.09 2.47
C SER A 463 8.72 14.21 2.58
N GLN A 464 8.38 13.74 3.77
CA GLN A 464 7.14 12.98 4.01
C GLN A 464 5.92 13.88 4.22
N HIS A 465 6.11 15.16 4.52
CA HIS A 465 5.06 16.17 4.41
C HIS A 465 4.78 16.48 2.95
N LYS A 466 3.52 16.44 2.54
CA LYS A 466 3.09 16.61 1.15
C LYS A 466 2.44 17.99 0.93
N GLY A 467 2.55 18.49 -0.28
CA GLY A 467 2.15 19.87 -0.60
C GLY A 467 3.35 20.79 -0.72
N ILE A 468 3.10 22.11 -0.70
CA ILE A 468 4.13 23.16 -0.69
C ILE A 468 4.33 23.60 0.77
N ARG A 469 5.49 23.26 1.35
CA ARG A 469 5.73 23.49 2.77
C ARG A 469 6.22 24.89 3.10
N THR A 470 7.11 25.45 2.27
CA THR A 470 7.75 26.74 2.56
C THR A 470 7.09 27.89 1.80
N GLY A 471 6.80 27.73 0.51
CA GLY A 471 6.15 28.77 -0.28
C GLY A 471 6.53 28.77 -1.74
N VAL A 472 6.07 29.82 -2.44
CA VAL A 472 6.38 30.07 -3.85
C VAL A 472 7.00 31.45 -3.96
N CYS A 473 8.20 31.52 -4.54
CA CYS A 473 8.88 32.76 -4.80
C CYS A 473 8.61 33.23 -6.23
N VAL A 474 8.30 34.52 -6.37
CA VAL A 474 8.36 35.25 -7.65
C VAL A 474 9.52 36.18 -7.56
N ASP A 475 10.50 36.02 -8.46
CA ASP A 475 11.84 36.65 -8.38
C ASP A 475 12.50 36.41 -7.01
N LEU A 476 12.52 37.40 -6.13
CA LEU A 476 13.25 37.41 -4.87
C LEU A 476 12.33 37.34 -3.63
N HIS A 477 11.02 37.33 -3.80
CA HIS A 477 10.09 37.42 -2.68
C HIS A 477 9.05 36.30 -2.71
N PHE A 478 8.58 35.88 -1.54
CA PHE A 478 7.43 34.97 -1.42
C PHE A 478 6.16 35.65 -1.91
N HIS A 479 5.44 34.97 -2.80
CA HIS A 479 4.12 35.41 -3.23
C HIS A 479 3.08 34.99 -2.18
N LEU A 480 2.09 35.87 -1.95
CA LEU A 480 1.09 35.74 -0.87
C LEU A 480 -0.34 35.60 -1.44
N HIS A 481 -1.27 35.21 -0.58
CA HIS A 481 -2.71 35.10 -0.83
C HIS A 481 -3.07 33.97 -1.79
N TRP A 482 -3.13 32.78 -1.21
CA TRP A 482 -3.41 31.53 -1.92
C TRP A 482 -4.82 31.04 -1.68
N LYS A 483 -5.45 30.53 -2.73
CA LYS A 483 -6.59 29.63 -2.67
C LYS A 483 -6.07 28.20 -2.83
N GLN A 484 -6.62 27.26 -2.09
CA GLN A 484 -6.20 25.88 -2.06
C GLN A 484 -7.42 24.97 -2.16
N TYR A 485 -7.33 23.95 -3.02
CA TYR A 485 -8.40 23.00 -3.29
C TYR A 485 -7.88 21.58 -2.99
N PRO A 486 -8.20 21.04 -1.78
CA PRO A 486 -7.88 19.64 -1.46
C PRO A 486 -8.67 18.69 -2.35
N LEU A 487 -7.97 17.94 -3.19
CA LEU A 487 -8.55 17.03 -4.19
C LEU A 487 -8.21 15.58 -3.81
N ASP A 488 -8.80 15.08 -2.74
CA ASP A 488 -8.66 13.69 -2.31
C ASP A 488 -9.43 12.73 -3.24
N LEU A 489 -10.33 13.26 -4.06
CA LEU A 489 -11.14 12.55 -5.06
C LEU A 489 -11.89 11.34 -4.50
N GLN A 490 -12.29 11.37 -3.24
CA GLN A 490 -13.06 10.28 -2.61
C GLN A 490 -14.50 10.22 -3.14
N ASP A 491 -15.06 11.36 -3.52
CA ASP A 491 -16.40 11.47 -4.09
C ASP A 491 -16.40 12.31 -5.36
N LEU A 492 -16.75 11.68 -6.48
CA LEU A 492 -16.90 12.30 -7.79
C LEU A 492 -18.39 12.54 -8.17
N SER A 493 -19.33 12.34 -7.25
CA SER A 493 -20.77 12.45 -7.53
C SER A 493 -21.21 13.86 -7.96
N GLN A 494 -20.44 14.88 -7.57
CA GLN A 494 -20.70 16.28 -7.91
C GLN A 494 -19.98 16.75 -9.19
N LEU A 495 -19.25 15.85 -9.87
CA LEU A 495 -18.54 16.18 -11.10
C LEU A 495 -19.55 16.51 -12.23
N ASP A 496 -19.41 17.70 -12.79
CA ASP A 496 -20.31 18.23 -13.81
C ASP A 496 -19.70 18.17 -15.22
N PHE A 497 -20.14 17.20 -16.01
CA PHE A 497 -19.70 17.00 -17.39
C PHE A 497 -20.33 17.98 -18.39
N SER A 498 -21.24 18.86 -17.97
CA SER A 498 -21.75 19.94 -18.84
C SER A 498 -20.79 21.13 -18.91
N LYS A 499 -19.80 21.21 -18.00
CA LYS A 499 -18.79 22.25 -17.98
C LYS A 499 -17.76 22.06 -19.08
N GLU A 500 -17.11 23.16 -19.46
CA GLU A 500 -16.19 23.21 -20.59
C GLU A 500 -15.00 22.24 -20.41
N TRP A 501 -14.63 21.59 -21.50
CA TRP A 501 -13.38 20.84 -21.60
C TRP A 501 -12.35 21.62 -22.41
N GLN A 502 -11.15 21.70 -21.88
CA GLN A 502 -10.01 22.37 -22.50
C GLN A 502 -8.91 21.37 -22.81
N ALA A 503 -8.42 21.39 -24.05
CA ALA A 503 -7.30 20.55 -24.44
C ALA A 503 -6.02 20.91 -23.68
N GLY A 504 -5.27 19.91 -23.21
CA GLY A 504 -4.02 20.10 -22.47
C GLY A 504 -4.19 20.42 -20.99
N ALA A 505 -5.42 20.64 -20.49
CA ALA A 505 -5.70 20.78 -19.08
C ALA A 505 -5.93 19.41 -18.42
N PRO A 506 -5.71 19.28 -17.10
CA PRO A 506 -6.15 18.10 -16.35
C PRO A 506 -7.66 17.94 -16.49
N ALA A 507 -8.12 16.71 -16.77
CA ALA A 507 -9.51 16.49 -17.12
C ALA A 507 -10.04 15.13 -16.71
N PHE A 508 -11.36 15.03 -16.67
CA PHE A 508 -12.10 13.81 -16.40
C PHE A 508 -12.73 13.30 -17.69
N TYR A 509 -12.58 12.00 -17.95
CA TYR A 509 -13.09 11.32 -19.13
C TYR A 509 -13.99 10.17 -18.67
N ARG A 510 -15.27 10.16 -19.12
CA ARG A 510 -16.24 9.16 -18.73
C ARG A 510 -16.51 8.18 -19.87
N TYR A 511 -16.47 6.89 -19.53
CA TYR A 511 -16.81 5.78 -20.41
C TYR A 511 -17.94 4.99 -19.77
N ASP A 512 -19.08 4.86 -20.44
CA ASP A 512 -20.23 4.13 -19.95
C ASP A 512 -20.37 2.82 -20.73
N PHE A 513 -20.67 1.72 -20.03
CA PHE A 513 -20.79 0.40 -20.65
C PHE A 513 -21.82 -0.48 -19.94
N GLN A 514 -22.24 -1.56 -20.60
CA GLN A 514 -23.23 -2.51 -20.10
C GLN A 514 -22.60 -3.87 -19.94
N LEU A 515 -22.96 -4.58 -18.88
CA LEU A 515 -22.52 -5.94 -18.61
C LEU A 515 -23.72 -6.84 -18.34
N ASP A 516 -23.72 -8.03 -18.95
CA ASP A 516 -24.72 -9.08 -18.68
C ASP A 516 -24.37 -9.83 -17.37
N HIS A 517 -23.07 -9.97 -17.07
CA HIS A 517 -22.54 -10.62 -15.87
C HIS A 517 -21.30 -9.88 -15.39
N THR A 518 -21.02 -9.95 -14.09
CA THR A 518 -19.81 -9.38 -13.49
C THR A 518 -18.71 -10.42 -13.41
N LEU A 519 -17.60 -10.19 -14.09
CA LEU A 519 -16.35 -10.93 -14.02
C LEU A 519 -15.21 -9.93 -13.93
N ASP A 520 -14.03 -10.41 -13.50
CA ASP A 520 -12.83 -9.57 -13.45
C ASP A 520 -12.40 -9.10 -14.83
N THR A 521 -11.69 -7.98 -14.88
CA THR A 521 -11.07 -7.49 -16.11
C THR A 521 -9.86 -6.61 -15.78
N TYR A 522 -9.15 -6.19 -16.81
CA TYR A 522 -8.10 -5.16 -16.73
C TYR A 522 -8.45 -4.03 -17.68
N LEU A 523 -8.07 -2.81 -17.31
CA LEU A 523 -8.15 -1.63 -18.17
C LEU A 523 -6.79 -1.40 -18.80
N ASP A 524 -6.69 -1.41 -20.12
CA ASP A 524 -5.48 -1.00 -20.82
C ASP A 524 -5.40 0.53 -20.88
N MET A 525 -4.45 1.10 -20.14
CA MET A 525 -4.24 2.55 -20.04
C MET A 525 -3.24 3.08 -21.09
N THR A 526 -2.86 2.26 -22.07
CA THR A 526 -1.97 2.68 -23.16
C THR A 526 -2.54 3.89 -23.91
N GLY A 527 -1.73 4.92 -24.05
CA GLY A 527 -2.13 6.18 -24.71
C GLY A 527 -2.58 7.28 -23.76
N PHE A 528 -2.87 6.97 -22.49
CA PHE A 528 -3.00 7.97 -21.43
C PHE A 528 -1.62 8.30 -20.85
N GLY A 529 -1.47 9.46 -20.23
CA GLY A 529 -0.22 9.91 -19.62
C GLY A 529 -0.10 9.47 -18.16
N LYS A 530 -0.81 10.16 -17.28
CA LYS A 530 -0.76 9.92 -15.84
C LYS A 530 -2.08 10.32 -15.18
N GLY A 531 -2.47 9.56 -14.17
CA GLY A 531 -3.68 9.88 -13.40
C GLY A 531 -4.20 8.74 -12.57
N VAL A 532 -5.50 8.71 -12.33
CA VAL A 532 -6.22 7.68 -11.58
C VAL A 532 -7.52 7.32 -12.27
N VAL A 533 -8.02 6.11 -12.01
CA VAL A 533 -9.27 5.61 -12.59
C VAL A 533 -10.27 5.23 -11.51
N PHE A 534 -11.53 5.55 -11.76
CA PHE A 534 -12.66 5.19 -10.90
C PHE A 534 -13.66 4.33 -11.68
N VAL A 535 -14.10 3.24 -11.08
CA VAL A 535 -15.17 2.39 -11.62
C VAL A 535 -16.32 2.37 -10.62
N ASN A 536 -17.50 2.85 -11.05
CA ASN A 536 -18.67 2.95 -10.17
C ASN A 536 -18.38 3.65 -8.82
N GLY A 537 -17.49 4.64 -8.81
CA GLY A 537 -17.05 5.36 -7.62
C GLY A 537 -15.89 4.73 -6.86
N HIS A 538 -15.43 3.53 -7.21
CA HIS A 538 -14.28 2.89 -6.59
C HIS A 538 -12.98 3.32 -7.28
N ASN A 539 -12.04 3.88 -6.53
CA ASN A 539 -10.73 4.26 -7.03
C ASN A 539 -9.85 3.02 -7.22
N LEU A 540 -9.50 2.69 -8.47
CA LEU A 540 -8.65 1.56 -8.82
C LEU A 540 -7.17 1.81 -8.52
N GLY A 541 -6.75 3.07 -8.50
CA GLY A 541 -5.35 3.45 -8.31
C GLY A 541 -4.78 4.26 -9.46
N ARG A 542 -3.48 4.52 -9.36
CA ARG A 542 -2.71 5.33 -10.31
C ARG A 542 -2.31 4.53 -11.53
N PHE A 543 -2.33 5.19 -12.68
CA PHE A 543 -1.62 4.79 -13.89
C PHE A 543 -0.57 5.84 -14.25
N TRP A 544 0.49 5.42 -14.93
CA TRP A 544 1.53 6.30 -15.45
C TRP A 544 2.20 5.65 -16.66
N GLU A 545 2.29 6.40 -17.78
CA GLU A 545 2.86 5.92 -19.04
C GLU A 545 4.32 5.44 -18.96
N VAL A 546 5.04 5.81 -17.91
CA VAL A 546 6.44 5.39 -17.71
C VAL A 546 6.57 3.88 -17.46
N GLY A 547 5.48 3.22 -17.03
CA GLY A 547 5.45 1.79 -16.79
C GLY A 547 6.30 1.32 -15.59
N PRO A 548 6.46 0.01 -15.41
CA PRO A 548 6.25 -1.06 -16.38
C PRO A 548 4.79 -1.50 -16.59
N THR A 549 3.93 -1.40 -15.56
CA THR A 549 2.52 -1.75 -15.68
C THR A 549 1.77 -0.65 -16.45
N THR A 550 1.03 -1.04 -17.49
CA THR A 550 0.23 -0.15 -18.32
C THR A 550 -1.27 -0.44 -18.24
N SER A 551 -1.67 -1.34 -17.35
CA SER A 551 -3.06 -1.68 -17.07
C SER A 551 -3.40 -1.54 -15.59
N LEU A 552 -4.71 -1.47 -15.30
CA LEU A 552 -5.28 -1.50 -13.95
C LEU A 552 -6.24 -2.66 -13.82
N TYR A 553 -6.14 -3.40 -12.72
CA TYR A 553 -7.05 -4.50 -12.39
C TYR A 553 -8.40 -3.96 -11.91
N VAL A 554 -9.48 -4.58 -12.39
CA VAL A 554 -10.86 -4.28 -11.99
C VAL A 554 -11.49 -5.56 -11.44
N PRO A 555 -11.63 -5.67 -10.11
CA PRO A 555 -12.32 -6.82 -9.51
C PRO A 555 -13.81 -6.80 -9.84
N HIS A 556 -14.40 -7.98 -10.01
CA HIS A 556 -15.83 -8.12 -10.33
C HIS A 556 -16.73 -7.46 -9.28
N GLY A 557 -16.29 -7.38 -8.02
CA GLY A 557 -17.05 -6.72 -6.96
C GLY A 557 -17.22 -5.21 -7.11
N PHE A 558 -16.43 -4.54 -7.99
CA PHE A 558 -16.62 -3.14 -8.35
C PHE A 558 -17.57 -2.94 -9.52
N LEU A 559 -17.95 -4.01 -10.21
CA LEU A 559 -18.81 -4.01 -11.37
C LEU A 559 -20.27 -4.35 -10.99
N LYS A 560 -21.20 -4.02 -11.88
CA LYS A 560 -22.63 -4.30 -11.73
C LYS A 560 -23.15 -4.95 -13.00
N GLU A 561 -24.11 -5.86 -12.86
CA GLU A 561 -24.96 -6.23 -14.01
C GLU A 561 -25.74 -4.99 -14.48
N GLY A 562 -25.82 -4.80 -15.77
CA GLY A 562 -26.40 -3.60 -16.39
C GLY A 562 -25.37 -2.47 -16.52
N ALA A 563 -25.77 -1.26 -16.17
CA ALA A 563 -25.02 -0.03 -16.42
C ALA A 563 -23.83 0.15 -15.48
N ASN A 564 -22.65 0.38 -16.06
CA ASN A 564 -21.41 0.72 -15.37
C ASN A 564 -20.85 2.03 -15.91
N SER A 565 -20.16 2.78 -15.06
CA SER A 565 -19.49 4.02 -15.42
C SER A 565 -18.04 4.00 -14.95
N LEU A 566 -17.14 4.37 -15.83
CA LEU A 566 -15.73 4.49 -15.59
C LEU A 566 -15.32 5.95 -15.81
N ILE A 567 -14.57 6.52 -14.87
CA ILE A 567 -14.05 7.89 -14.96
C ILE A 567 -12.52 7.84 -14.85
N VAL A 568 -11.84 8.35 -15.86
CA VAL A 568 -10.40 8.55 -15.86
C VAL A 568 -10.12 10.00 -15.51
N PHE A 569 -9.43 10.27 -14.42
CA PHE A 569 -8.80 11.56 -14.15
C PHE A 569 -7.39 11.53 -14.73
N GLU A 570 -7.15 12.38 -15.73
CA GLU A 570 -5.92 12.42 -16.51
C GLU A 570 -5.27 13.79 -16.39
N THR A 571 -3.97 13.83 -16.06
CA THR A 571 -3.28 15.07 -15.69
C THR A 571 -2.30 15.59 -16.74
N GLU A 572 -1.98 14.80 -17.79
CA GLU A 572 -1.00 15.18 -18.81
C GLU A 572 -1.64 15.84 -20.05
N GLY A 573 -2.97 16.04 -20.03
CA GLY A 573 -3.72 16.55 -21.17
C GLY A 573 -3.86 15.57 -22.32
N ARG A 574 -3.75 14.27 -22.05
CA ARG A 574 -3.94 13.20 -23.03
C ARG A 574 -5.23 12.45 -22.76
N TYR A 575 -5.90 11.99 -23.80
CA TYR A 575 -7.07 11.13 -23.69
C TYR A 575 -7.23 10.23 -24.91
N GLN A 576 -8.07 9.23 -24.77
CA GLN A 576 -8.40 8.30 -25.81
C GLN A 576 -9.92 8.35 -26.07
N GLU A 577 -10.33 8.31 -27.35
CA GLU A 577 -11.76 8.17 -27.71
C GLU A 577 -12.30 6.78 -27.35
N THR A 578 -11.40 5.81 -27.21
CA THR A 578 -11.73 4.43 -26.82
C THR A 578 -10.84 3.94 -25.71
N LEU A 579 -11.37 3.08 -24.83
CA LEU A 579 -10.65 2.39 -23.76
C LEU A 579 -10.91 0.89 -23.88
N GLN A 580 -9.89 0.07 -23.68
CA GLN A 580 -10.01 -1.38 -23.81
C GLN A 580 -10.14 -2.07 -22.45
N LEU A 581 -11.15 -2.92 -22.31
CA LEU A 581 -11.16 -3.98 -21.31
C LEU A 581 -10.42 -5.18 -21.89
N VAL A 582 -9.45 -5.70 -21.14
CA VAL A 582 -8.59 -6.82 -21.56
C VAL A 582 -8.56 -7.92 -20.51
N GLN A 583 -8.21 -9.14 -20.92
CA GLN A 583 -8.25 -10.32 -20.05
C GLN A 583 -6.96 -10.54 -19.25
N GLN A 584 -5.88 -9.89 -19.65
CA GLN A 584 -4.56 -10.02 -19.02
C GLN A 584 -3.96 -8.63 -18.77
N PRO A 585 -3.11 -8.48 -17.73
CA PRO A 585 -2.41 -7.24 -17.52
C PRO A 585 -1.47 -6.93 -18.69
N THR A 586 -1.34 -5.64 -19.00
CA THR A 586 -0.45 -5.15 -20.05
C THR A 586 0.79 -4.51 -19.44
N PHE A 587 1.93 -4.66 -20.12
CA PHE A 587 3.22 -4.18 -19.65
C PHE A 587 3.99 -3.46 -20.76
N LYS A 588 4.80 -2.50 -20.34
CA LYS A 588 5.78 -1.80 -21.16
C LYS A 588 7.18 -2.25 -20.76
N GLU A 589 8.03 -2.52 -21.71
CA GLU A 589 9.45 -2.78 -21.42
C GLU A 589 10.09 -1.52 -20.84
N VAL A 590 10.65 -1.64 -19.64
CA VAL A 590 11.41 -0.59 -18.98
C VAL A 590 12.84 -1.08 -18.83
N LYS A 591 13.76 -0.38 -19.47
CA LYS A 591 15.20 -0.55 -19.20
C LYS A 591 15.45 0.24 -17.93
N GLY A 592 15.69 -0.45 -16.81
CA GLY A 592 16.00 0.24 -15.56
C GLY A 592 17.03 1.33 -15.84
N GLU A 593 16.73 2.57 -15.49
CA GLU A 593 17.73 3.62 -15.49
C GLU A 593 18.85 3.12 -14.56
N ASN A 594 20.09 3.21 -15.01
CA ASN A 594 21.27 2.86 -14.19
C ASN A 594 21.25 3.79 -12.96
N LEU A 595 20.68 3.32 -11.86
CA LEU A 595 20.56 4.02 -10.59
C LEU A 595 21.74 3.65 -9.69
#